data_3e56f16b2fce58dd537e025526181494
#
_entry.id   3e56f16b2fce58dd537e025526181494
#
_cell.length_a   1.000
_cell.length_b   1.000
_cell.length_c   1.000
_cell.angle_alpha   90.00
_cell.angle_beta   90.00
_cell.angle_gamma   90.00
#
_symmetry.space_group_name_H-M   'P 1'
#
loop_
_entity.id
_entity.type
_entity.pdbx_description
1 polymer ?
#
loop_
_entity_poly.entity_id
_entity_poly.type
_entity_poly.pdbx_seq_one_letter_code
_entity_poly.pdbx_strand_id
1 'polypeptide(L)'
;GGKSYTGYKAENGGYVIPGADITGDIVVTAQKTKINSGGTSGGGGSSGGGSSAGTVSVSFIGSGADDAVGRKTTRRGSDYTFRIDRKDDTDYDVSARVNGVTVKCTYDSKKNIYRISGSEVTGDITITITKGAPAEVNVYVTLDKQSMYLVTYSGSVEDGHVPMYDGQNMYWSEAYNAYAWLVISSADEKEVVRTARNSIIIGEGEAAASIDYSGNVDLSGRIDVDDVRLDHDVYNARYTLVSMVMHKFLNADVNRDRKVDVKDAVWIVNRILSGRQGA
;
A
#
# COMPACT_ATOMS: atom_id res chain seq x y z
N GLY A 1 0.77 -25.73 7.92
CA GLY A 1 1.02 -26.59 6.75
C GLY A 1 -0.12 -26.44 5.77
N GLY A 2 0.15 -25.79 4.60
CA GLY A 2 -0.87 -25.56 3.59
C GLY A 2 -1.38 -26.86 3.00
N LYS A 3 -2.70 -27.01 2.91
CA LYS A 3 -3.32 -28.11 2.19
C LYS A 3 -3.45 -27.69 0.72
N SER A 4 -3.07 -28.58 -0.22
CA SER A 4 -3.34 -28.41 -1.63
C SER A 4 -4.70 -29.00 -1.98
N TYR A 5 -5.51 -28.22 -2.69
CA TYR A 5 -6.78 -28.66 -3.23
C TYR A 5 -6.75 -28.64 -4.75
N THR A 6 -7.34 -29.65 -5.38
CA THR A 6 -7.54 -29.64 -6.83
C THR A 6 -8.93 -29.03 -7.09
N GLY A 7 -8.97 -27.84 -7.68
CA GLY A 7 -10.21 -27.18 -8.00
C GLY A 7 -11.00 -27.92 -9.09
N TYR A 8 -12.33 -27.98 -8.98
CA TYR A 8 -13.19 -28.55 -9.99
C TYR A 8 -13.50 -27.50 -11.06
N LYS A 9 -13.43 -27.91 -12.32
CA LYS A 9 -13.80 -27.04 -13.44
C LYS A 9 -15.34 -26.98 -13.53
N ALA A 10 -15.88 -25.78 -13.40
CA ALA A 10 -17.32 -25.54 -13.57
C ALA A 10 -17.70 -25.53 -15.08
N GLU A 11 -18.98 -25.75 -15.39
CA GLU A 11 -19.51 -25.77 -16.75
C GLU A 11 -19.27 -24.45 -17.52
N ASN A 12 -19.18 -23.34 -16.82
CA ASN A 12 -18.84 -22.00 -17.39
C ASN A 12 -17.34 -21.78 -17.64
N GLY A 13 -16.51 -22.79 -17.43
CA GLY A 13 -15.06 -22.71 -17.62
C GLY A 13 -14.27 -22.15 -16.43
N GLY A 14 -14.92 -21.76 -15.35
CA GLY A 14 -14.30 -21.34 -14.10
C GLY A 14 -13.86 -22.53 -13.23
N TYR A 15 -13.13 -22.24 -12.14
CA TYR A 15 -12.79 -23.24 -11.12
C TYR A 15 -13.55 -22.90 -9.83
N VAL A 16 -14.08 -23.88 -9.15
CA VAL A 16 -14.83 -23.72 -7.91
C VAL A 16 -14.10 -24.44 -6.78
N ILE A 17 -13.90 -23.77 -5.67
CA ILE A 17 -13.47 -24.36 -4.40
C ILE A 17 -14.70 -24.40 -3.50
N PRO A 18 -15.15 -25.59 -3.03
CA PRO A 18 -16.30 -25.65 -2.14
C PRO A 18 -16.06 -24.86 -0.85
N GLY A 19 -17.04 -24.07 -0.41
CA GLY A 19 -16.91 -23.22 0.76
C GLY A 19 -16.60 -24.00 2.07
N ALA A 20 -17.02 -25.27 2.15
CA ALA A 20 -16.70 -26.15 3.28
C ALA A 20 -15.20 -26.47 3.42
N ASP A 21 -14.43 -26.30 2.35
CA ASP A 21 -12.98 -26.56 2.32
C ASP A 21 -12.15 -25.32 2.64
N ILE A 22 -12.82 -24.14 2.77
CA ILE A 22 -12.18 -22.86 3.04
C ILE A 22 -12.10 -22.65 4.55
N THR A 23 -10.92 -22.88 5.12
CA THR A 23 -10.68 -22.73 6.57
C THR A 23 -9.66 -21.62 6.90
N GLY A 24 -9.32 -20.77 5.94
CA GLY A 24 -8.33 -19.71 6.07
C GLY A 24 -8.02 -19.06 4.72
N ASP A 25 -6.94 -18.30 4.63
CA ASP A 25 -6.52 -17.61 3.42
C ASP A 25 -6.32 -18.56 2.25
N ILE A 26 -6.90 -18.19 1.09
CA ILE A 26 -6.79 -18.97 -0.14
C ILE A 26 -5.77 -18.32 -1.07
N VAL A 27 -4.73 -19.06 -1.42
CA VAL A 27 -3.83 -18.67 -2.51
C VAL A 27 -4.14 -19.52 -3.72
N VAL A 28 -4.74 -18.92 -4.75
CA VAL A 28 -5.03 -19.61 -6.01
C VAL A 28 -3.86 -19.42 -6.98
N THR A 29 -3.16 -20.51 -7.29
CA THR A 29 -2.11 -20.50 -8.32
C THR A 29 -2.63 -21.21 -9.56
N ALA A 30 -2.88 -20.47 -10.64
CA ALA A 30 -3.26 -21.04 -11.92
C ALA A 30 -2.02 -21.24 -12.81
N GLN A 31 -1.68 -22.48 -13.15
CA GLN A 31 -0.65 -22.80 -14.13
C GLN A 31 -1.31 -23.15 -15.47
N LYS A 32 -1.00 -22.40 -16.52
CA LYS A 32 -1.40 -22.75 -17.89
C LYS A 32 -0.35 -23.65 -18.52
N THR A 33 -0.61 -24.95 -18.55
CA THR A 33 0.22 -25.90 -19.30
C THR A 33 -0.21 -25.90 -20.77
N LYS A 34 0.67 -25.50 -21.66
CA LYS A 34 0.42 -25.61 -23.10
C LYS A 34 0.55 -27.08 -23.48
N ILE A 35 -0.56 -27.75 -23.77
CA ILE A 35 -0.56 -29.10 -24.33
C ILE A 35 -0.13 -28.94 -25.79
N ASN A 36 1.12 -29.30 -26.09
CA ASN A 36 1.56 -29.48 -27.49
C ASN A 36 0.90 -30.76 -28.02
N SER A 37 -0.15 -30.61 -28.81
CA SER A 37 -0.64 -31.67 -29.69
C SER A 37 0.44 -31.93 -30.71
N GLY A 38 1.02 -33.14 -30.67
CA GLY A 38 2.07 -33.60 -31.51
C GLY A 38 1.72 -33.56 -33.00
N GLY A 39 2.61 -32.98 -33.77
CA GLY A 39 2.71 -33.17 -35.22
C GLY A 39 4.06 -33.78 -35.51
N THR A 40 4.06 -35.02 -35.88
CA THR A 40 5.21 -35.79 -36.37
C THR A 40 5.64 -35.25 -37.73
N SER A 41 6.92 -34.87 -37.89
CA SER A 41 7.62 -34.98 -39.17
C SER A 41 9.11 -35.08 -38.92
N GLY A 42 9.71 -36.12 -39.43
CA GLY A 42 11.09 -36.49 -39.27
C GLY A 42 12.04 -35.66 -40.12
N GLY A 43 13.32 -35.71 -39.79
CA GLY A 43 14.43 -35.19 -40.56
C GLY A 43 15.69 -35.09 -39.69
N GLY A 44 16.63 -35.99 -39.94
CA GLY A 44 17.83 -36.22 -39.17
C GLY A 44 18.89 -35.13 -39.28
N GLY A 45 19.85 -35.20 -38.40
CA GLY A 45 21.19 -34.69 -38.66
C GLY A 45 21.83 -33.89 -37.56
N SER A 46 22.77 -34.53 -36.92
CA SER A 46 24.05 -34.01 -36.46
C SER A 46 24.15 -33.28 -35.10
N SER A 47 24.90 -33.95 -34.28
CA SER A 47 25.53 -33.58 -33.00
C SER A 47 26.18 -32.19 -32.94
N GLY A 48 25.79 -31.49 -31.95
CA GLY A 48 26.46 -30.30 -31.39
C GLY A 48 25.96 -30.13 -29.98
N GLY A 49 26.72 -30.58 -28.98
CA GLY A 49 26.39 -30.44 -27.57
C GLY A 49 26.45 -28.98 -27.11
N GLY A 50 25.41 -28.24 -27.38
CA GLY A 50 25.14 -26.99 -26.74
C GLY A 50 23.90 -27.20 -25.90
N SER A 51 24.01 -27.09 -24.57
CA SER A 51 22.87 -26.97 -23.68
C SER A 51 21.99 -25.87 -24.22
N SER A 52 20.91 -26.18 -24.91
CA SER A 52 19.93 -25.18 -25.31
C SER A 52 19.31 -24.63 -24.04
N ALA A 53 19.83 -23.48 -23.65
CA ALA A 53 19.27 -22.70 -22.53
C ALA A 53 17.78 -22.47 -22.86
N GLY A 54 16.92 -23.28 -22.23
CA GLY A 54 15.49 -23.24 -22.45
C GLY A 54 14.94 -21.83 -22.24
N THR A 55 13.93 -21.51 -23.02
CA THR A 55 13.17 -20.26 -22.81
C THR A 55 12.25 -20.46 -21.60
N VAL A 56 12.23 -19.47 -20.71
CA VAL A 56 11.36 -19.41 -19.53
C VAL A 56 10.32 -18.31 -19.72
N SER A 57 9.14 -18.50 -19.11
CA SER A 57 8.05 -17.53 -19.14
C SER A 57 8.25 -16.45 -18.11
N VAL A 58 7.76 -15.24 -18.39
CA VAL A 58 7.74 -14.10 -17.45
C VAL A 58 6.32 -13.60 -17.35
N SER A 59 5.79 -13.56 -16.14
CA SER A 59 4.48 -13.01 -15.82
C SER A 59 4.62 -11.79 -14.89
N PHE A 60 3.80 -10.77 -15.14
CA PHE A 60 3.63 -9.62 -14.26
C PHE A 60 2.24 -9.72 -13.62
N ILE A 61 2.18 -9.56 -12.31
CA ILE A 61 0.94 -9.62 -11.51
C ILE A 61 0.90 -8.46 -10.51
N GLY A 62 -0.26 -8.23 -9.90
CA GLY A 62 -0.49 -7.16 -8.93
C GLY A 62 -1.06 -5.90 -9.56
N SER A 63 -1.41 -4.92 -8.74
CA SER A 63 -2.11 -3.68 -9.16
C SER A 63 -1.31 -2.79 -10.12
N GLY A 64 0.02 -2.97 -10.19
CA GLY A 64 0.93 -2.25 -11.08
C GLY A 64 1.37 -3.07 -12.31
N ALA A 65 0.81 -4.26 -12.54
CA ALA A 65 1.24 -5.15 -13.62
C ALA A 65 1.07 -4.55 -15.02
N ASP A 66 0.04 -3.74 -15.24
CA ASP A 66 -0.25 -3.10 -16.52
C ASP A 66 0.75 -1.97 -16.87
N ASP A 67 1.45 -1.44 -15.88
CA ASP A 67 2.49 -0.43 -16.09
C ASP A 67 3.86 -1.05 -16.37
N ALA A 68 3.95 -2.38 -16.31
CA ALA A 68 5.19 -3.11 -16.56
C ALA A 68 5.51 -3.23 -18.05
N VAL A 69 6.71 -2.84 -18.41
CA VAL A 69 7.24 -2.97 -19.77
C VAL A 69 8.42 -3.93 -19.75
N GLY A 70 8.20 -5.13 -20.23
CA GLY A 70 9.20 -6.18 -20.27
C GLY A 70 8.81 -7.32 -21.21
N ARG A 71 9.79 -8.12 -21.59
CA ARG A 71 9.53 -9.31 -22.43
C ARG A 71 8.78 -10.34 -21.60
N LYS A 72 7.83 -11.03 -22.22
CA LYS A 72 7.07 -12.13 -21.58
C LYS A 72 7.83 -13.47 -21.56
N THR A 73 9.03 -13.50 -22.12
CA THR A 73 9.93 -14.65 -22.11
C THR A 73 11.38 -14.20 -22.04
N THR A 74 12.24 -15.04 -21.47
CA THR A 74 13.69 -14.85 -21.47
C THR A 74 14.40 -16.20 -21.55
N ARG A 75 15.72 -16.20 -21.75
CA ARG A 75 16.53 -17.42 -21.72
C ARG A 75 16.92 -17.75 -20.29
N ARG A 76 16.86 -19.02 -19.94
CA ARG A 76 17.41 -19.51 -18.68
C ARG A 76 18.89 -19.15 -18.56
N GLY A 77 19.31 -18.67 -17.41
CA GLY A 77 20.69 -18.27 -17.15
C GLY A 77 21.06 -16.88 -17.69
N SER A 78 20.15 -16.18 -18.37
CA SER A 78 20.39 -14.82 -18.86
C SER A 78 19.74 -13.78 -17.94
N ASP A 79 20.39 -12.63 -17.80
CA ASP A 79 19.80 -11.50 -17.08
C ASP A 79 18.44 -11.14 -17.68
N TYR A 80 17.49 -10.90 -16.79
CA TYR A 80 16.20 -10.37 -17.17
C TYR A 80 16.05 -8.94 -16.71
N THR A 81 15.59 -8.07 -17.61
CA THR A 81 15.36 -6.65 -17.30
C THR A 81 13.97 -6.22 -17.73
N PHE A 82 13.37 -5.35 -16.96
CA PHE A 82 12.09 -4.71 -17.24
C PHE A 82 12.08 -3.31 -16.65
N ARG A 83 11.09 -2.51 -17.03
CA ARG A 83 10.85 -1.19 -16.46
C ARG A 83 9.37 -1.05 -16.08
N ILE A 84 9.08 -0.07 -15.27
CA ILE A 84 7.72 0.36 -14.97
C ILE A 84 7.55 1.74 -15.60
N ASP A 85 6.54 1.88 -16.46
CA ASP A 85 6.13 3.18 -16.98
C ASP A 85 5.38 3.90 -15.86
N ARG A 86 6.14 4.61 -15.04
CA ARG A 86 5.62 5.35 -13.89
C ARG A 86 4.74 6.48 -14.40
N LYS A 87 3.50 6.47 -13.98
CA LYS A 87 2.56 7.56 -14.16
C LYS A 87 2.53 8.31 -12.84
N ASP A 88 2.88 9.58 -12.90
CA ASP A 88 2.91 10.49 -11.75
C ASP A 88 3.84 10.03 -10.61
N ASP A 89 3.70 10.58 -9.42
CA ASP A 89 4.48 10.25 -8.23
C ASP A 89 4.08 8.91 -7.56
N THR A 90 3.57 7.98 -8.36
CA THR A 90 3.15 6.67 -7.84
C THR A 90 4.36 5.84 -7.42
N ASP A 91 4.39 5.40 -6.18
CA ASP A 91 5.35 4.44 -5.70
C ASP A 91 4.94 3.02 -6.12
N TYR A 92 5.95 2.24 -6.48
CA TYR A 92 5.76 0.84 -6.83
C TYR A 92 6.64 -0.03 -5.92
N ASP A 93 6.02 -1.01 -5.29
CA ASP A 93 6.74 -2.11 -4.66
C ASP A 93 6.89 -3.25 -5.66
N VAL A 94 8.10 -3.79 -5.76
CA VAL A 94 8.46 -4.80 -6.76
C VAL A 94 9.15 -5.97 -6.10
N SER A 95 8.56 -7.13 -6.24
CA SER A 95 9.17 -8.40 -5.85
C SER A 95 9.20 -9.38 -7.02
N ALA A 96 10.15 -10.32 -6.99
CA ALA A 96 10.30 -11.32 -8.04
C ALA A 96 10.45 -12.71 -7.43
N ARG A 97 9.84 -13.70 -8.09
CA ARG A 97 9.99 -15.12 -7.76
C ARG A 97 10.38 -15.89 -9.01
N VAL A 98 11.26 -16.86 -8.85
CA VAL A 98 11.62 -17.83 -9.89
C VAL A 98 11.25 -19.21 -9.38
N ASN A 99 10.41 -19.93 -10.12
CA ASN A 99 9.84 -21.21 -9.66
C ASN A 99 9.21 -21.13 -8.27
N GLY A 100 8.57 -19.99 -7.93
CA GLY A 100 7.95 -19.76 -6.64
C GLY A 100 8.91 -19.32 -5.51
N VAL A 101 10.23 -19.34 -5.73
CA VAL A 101 11.24 -18.90 -4.75
C VAL A 101 11.54 -17.41 -4.95
N THR A 102 11.53 -16.63 -3.87
CA THR A 102 11.87 -15.20 -3.93
C THR A 102 13.32 -15.01 -4.32
N VAL A 103 13.55 -14.14 -5.31
CA VAL A 103 14.87 -13.80 -5.83
C VAL A 103 15.12 -12.29 -5.72
N LYS A 104 16.38 -11.90 -5.73
CA LYS A 104 16.76 -10.49 -5.64
C LYS A 104 16.44 -9.78 -6.96
N CYS A 105 15.60 -8.73 -6.86
CA CYS A 105 15.36 -7.78 -7.94
C CYS A 105 16.06 -6.46 -7.59
N THR A 106 16.95 -5.98 -8.44
CA THR A 106 17.70 -4.73 -8.23
C THR A 106 17.16 -3.62 -9.12
N TYR A 107 17.07 -2.40 -8.61
CA TYR A 107 16.61 -1.23 -9.35
C TYR A 107 17.76 -0.27 -9.62
N ASP A 108 17.96 0.07 -10.89
CA ASP A 108 18.87 1.14 -11.34
C ASP A 108 18.05 2.41 -11.62
N SER A 109 18.10 3.35 -10.67
CA SER A 109 17.31 4.58 -10.75
C SER A 109 17.73 5.50 -11.90
N LYS A 110 19.00 5.45 -12.33
CA LYS A 110 19.50 6.28 -13.44
C LYS A 110 18.95 5.83 -14.78
N LYS A 111 18.69 4.53 -14.93
CA LYS A 111 18.19 3.93 -16.17
C LYS A 111 16.69 3.62 -16.11
N ASN A 112 16.07 3.74 -14.93
CA ASN A 112 14.70 3.29 -14.65
C ASN A 112 14.50 1.82 -15.05
N ILE A 113 15.41 0.93 -14.65
CA ILE A 113 15.40 -0.48 -15.02
C ILE A 113 15.51 -1.35 -13.77
N TYR A 114 14.62 -2.35 -13.69
CA TYR A 114 14.73 -3.46 -12.75
C TYR A 114 15.49 -4.61 -13.41
N ARG A 115 16.31 -5.32 -12.62
CA ARG A 115 17.13 -6.45 -13.11
C ARG A 115 17.06 -7.62 -12.16
N ILE A 116 16.87 -8.79 -12.72
CA ILE A 116 17.05 -10.10 -12.09
C ILE A 116 18.30 -10.72 -12.70
N SER A 117 19.27 -11.13 -11.86
CA SER A 117 20.52 -11.73 -12.34
C SER A 117 20.26 -13.03 -13.08
N GLY A 118 21.03 -13.29 -14.13
CA GLY A 118 20.93 -14.55 -14.89
C GLY A 118 21.17 -15.78 -14.03
N SER A 119 21.99 -15.70 -13.00
CA SER A 119 22.19 -16.80 -12.03
C SER A 119 20.90 -17.18 -11.29
N GLU A 120 19.97 -16.26 -11.13
CA GLU A 120 18.66 -16.49 -10.51
C GLU A 120 17.61 -17.00 -11.51
N VAL A 121 17.81 -16.77 -12.81
CA VAL A 121 16.86 -17.13 -13.87
C VAL A 121 16.97 -18.64 -14.20
N THR A 122 16.54 -19.47 -13.25
CA THR A 122 16.57 -20.93 -13.35
C THR A 122 15.25 -21.54 -13.84
N GLY A 123 14.20 -20.74 -14.02
CA GLY A 123 12.87 -21.18 -14.44
C GLY A 123 11.91 -20.01 -14.64
N ASP A 124 10.63 -20.28 -14.63
CA ASP A 124 9.60 -19.27 -14.87
C ASP A 124 9.63 -18.17 -13.80
N ILE A 125 9.50 -16.93 -14.26
CA ILE A 125 9.60 -15.73 -13.44
C ILE A 125 8.20 -15.17 -13.21
N THR A 126 7.86 -14.91 -11.95
CA THR A 126 6.69 -14.12 -11.57
C THR A 126 7.16 -12.83 -10.91
N ILE A 127 6.79 -11.70 -11.47
CA ILE A 127 7.09 -10.37 -10.95
C ILE A 127 5.80 -9.79 -10.42
N THR A 128 5.77 -9.51 -9.13
CA THR A 128 4.65 -8.83 -8.48
C THR A 128 4.97 -7.36 -8.39
N ILE A 129 4.09 -6.53 -8.92
CA ILE A 129 4.19 -5.08 -8.91
C ILE A 129 2.94 -4.54 -8.23
N THR A 130 3.12 -3.91 -7.08
CA THR A 130 2.03 -3.29 -6.33
C THR A 130 2.16 -1.78 -6.44
N LYS A 131 1.09 -1.12 -6.86
CA LYS A 131 0.99 0.34 -6.77
C LYS A 131 0.71 0.71 -5.33
N GLY A 132 1.49 1.65 -4.80
CA GLY A 132 1.13 2.32 -3.56
C GLY A 132 -0.20 3.06 -3.71
N ALA A 133 -0.97 3.11 -2.64
CA ALA A 133 -2.22 3.87 -2.62
C ALA A 133 -1.95 5.36 -2.90
N PRO A 134 -2.88 6.09 -3.54
CA PRO A 134 -2.76 7.53 -3.77
C PRO A 134 -2.95 8.28 -2.44
N ALA A 135 -1.98 8.14 -1.55
CA ALA A 135 -1.97 8.76 -0.24
C ALA A 135 -0.88 9.81 -0.13
N GLU A 136 -1.22 10.94 0.48
CA GLU A 136 -0.26 11.94 0.90
C GLU A 136 0.12 11.68 2.35
N VAL A 137 1.37 11.97 2.69
CA VAL A 137 1.90 11.83 4.05
C VAL A 137 2.59 13.13 4.43
N ASN A 138 2.17 13.72 5.54
CA ASN A 138 2.72 14.97 6.05
C ASN A 138 3.17 14.79 7.49
N VAL A 139 4.26 15.45 7.89
CA VAL A 139 4.64 15.54 9.30
C VAL A 139 3.58 16.36 10.02
N TYR A 140 2.85 15.71 10.92
CA TYR A 140 1.74 16.29 11.66
C TYR A 140 2.21 16.92 12.98
N VAL A 141 3.01 16.17 13.73
CA VAL A 141 3.66 16.62 14.95
C VAL A 141 5.08 16.05 14.99
N THR A 142 6.08 16.90 15.27
CA THR A 142 7.45 16.44 15.49
C THR A 142 7.65 16.14 16.98
N LEU A 143 8.04 14.92 17.29
CA LEU A 143 8.35 14.44 18.64
C LEU A 143 9.88 14.27 18.77
N ASP A 144 10.40 14.13 19.99
CA ASP A 144 11.84 14.12 20.27
C ASP A 144 12.62 13.05 19.45
N LYS A 145 12.12 11.80 19.42
CA LYS A 145 12.79 10.66 18.75
C LYS A 145 12.01 10.05 17.60
N GLN A 146 10.85 10.56 17.33
CA GLN A 146 9.92 10.09 16.33
C GLN A 146 9.03 11.22 15.88
N SER A 147 8.28 11.02 14.83
CA SER A 147 7.27 12.00 14.38
C SER A 147 5.93 11.32 14.23
N MET A 148 4.87 12.09 14.40
CA MET A 148 3.54 11.71 14.02
C MET A 148 3.30 12.22 12.60
N TYR A 149 2.85 11.33 11.73
CA TYR A 149 2.56 11.65 10.34
C TYR A 149 1.06 11.54 10.09
N LEU A 150 0.51 12.53 9.41
CA LEU A 150 -0.84 12.48 8.88
C LEU A 150 -0.81 11.82 7.50
N VAL A 151 -1.49 10.71 7.38
CA VAL A 151 -1.71 10.00 6.12
C VAL A 151 -3.11 10.35 5.63
N THR A 152 -3.22 10.90 4.43
CA THR A 152 -4.52 11.19 3.79
C THR A 152 -4.65 10.44 2.49
N TYR A 153 -5.80 9.79 2.28
CA TYR A 153 -6.15 9.07 1.07
C TYR A 153 -7.32 9.78 0.38
N SER A 154 -7.11 10.26 -0.85
CA SER A 154 -8.09 10.99 -1.65
C SER A 154 -8.58 10.23 -2.88
N GLY A 155 -8.22 8.95 -3.00
CA GLY A 155 -8.68 8.10 -4.09
C GLY A 155 -10.18 7.83 -4.05
N SER A 156 -10.74 7.48 -5.20
CA SER A 156 -12.14 7.05 -5.29
C SER A 156 -12.34 5.73 -4.57
N VAL A 157 -13.44 5.62 -3.85
CA VAL A 157 -13.85 4.41 -3.13
C VAL A 157 -15.27 4.05 -3.58
N GLU A 158 -15.52 2.79 -3.87
CA GLU A 158 -16.86 2.31 -4.23
C GLU A 158 -17.80 2.32 -3.01
N ASP A 159 -19.10 2.41 -3.25
CA ASP A 159 -20.11 2.36 -2.18
C ASP A 159 -19.96 1.07 -1.36
N GLY A 160 -20.04 1.20 -0.04
CA GLY A 160 -19.87 0.07 0.88
C GLY A 160 -18.41 -0.37 1.10
N HIS A 161 -17.44 0.38 0.57
CA HIS A 161 -16.04 0.16 0.80
C HIS A 161 -15.40 1.33 1.52
N VAL A 162 -14.25 1.09 2.15
CA VAL A 162 -13.49 2.09 2.90
C VAL A 162 -11.98 1.82 2.78
N PRO A 163 -11.14 2.85 2.71
CA PRO A 163 -9.70 2.66 2.88
C PRO A 163 -9.41 2.20 4.31
N MET A 164 -8.60 1.18 4.41
CA MET A 164 -8.15 0.60 5.67
C MET A 164 -6.64 0.74 5.79
N TYR A 165 -6.17 1.20 6.93
CA TYR A 165 -4.76 1.22 7.27
C TYR A 165 -4.46 0.09 8.26
N ASP A 166 -3.58 -0.83 7.90
CA ASP A 166 -3.27 -2.03 8.70
C ASP A 166 -4.53 -2.78 9.19
N GLY A 167 -5.54 -2.89 8.32
CA GLY A 167 -6.80 -3.59 8.59
C GLY A 167 -7.81 -2.81 9.44
N GLN A 168 -7.58 -1.53 9.73
CA GLN A 168 -8.50 -0.67 10.44
C GLN A 168 -9.08 0.40 9.51
N ASN A 169 -10.38 0.65 9.59
CA ASN A 169 -11.05 1.64 8.76
C ASN A 169 -10.51 3.04 9.05
N MET A 170 -10.10 3.74 7.99
CA MET A 170 -9.65 5.12 8.09
C MET A 170 -10.84 6.04 8.41
N TYR A 171 -10.54 7.18 9.04
CA TYR A 171 -11.52 8.20 9.36
C TYR A 171 -11.81 9.08 8.15
N TRP A 172 -13.07 9.39 7.87
CA TRP A 172 -13.38 10.44 6.91
C TRP A 172 -13.13 11.81 7.55
N SER A 173 -12.41 12.66 6.83
CA SER A 173 -12.12 14.03 7.23
C SER A 173 -12.74 15.01 6.25
N GLU A 174 -13.77 15.73 6.66
CA GLU A 174 -14.36 16.79 5.83
C GLU A 174 -13.37 17.93 5.59
N ALA A 175 -12.52 18.24 6.57
CA ALA A 175 -11.56 19.31 6.46
C ALA A 175 -10.52 19.07 5.37
N TYR A 176 -10.06 17.85 5.20
CA TYR A 176 -9.10 17.46 4.17
C TYR A 176 -9.78 16.93 2.91
N ASN A 177 -11.12 16.74 2.95
CA ASN A 177 -11.88 16.05 1.92
C ASN A 177 -11.21 14.71 1.51
N ALA A 178 -10.80 13.95 2.53
CA ALA A 178 -10.02 12.72 2.37
C ALA A 178 -10.21 11.80 3.57
N TYR A 179 -9.91 10.53 3.40
CA TYR A 179 -9.76 9.62 4.53
C TYR A 179 -8.42 9.92 5.23
N ALA A 180 -8.40 9.88 6.54
CA ALA A 180 -7.25 10.26 7.37
C ALA A 180 -6.85 9.16 8.35
N TRP A 181 -5.55 9.02 8.57
CA TRP A 181 -4.96 8.14 9.56
C TRP A 181 -3.70 8.77 10.15
N LEU A 182 -3.36 8.45 11.38
CA LEU A 182 -2.15 8.94 12.04
C LEU A 182 -1.18 7.78 12.25
N VAL A 183 0.07 8.00 11.86
CA VAL A 183 1.16 7.05 12.01
C VAL A 183 2.27 7.67 12.83
N ILE A 184 2.81 6.90 13.77
CA ILE A 184 3.95 7.33 14.55
C ILE A 184 5.15 6.50 14.12
N SER A 185 6.23 7.17 13.74
CA SER A 185 7.43 6.50 13.26
C SER A 185 8.70 7.27 13.61
N SER A 186 9.76 6.52 13.85
CA SER A 186 11.13 7.04 13.92
C SER A 186 11.89 6.92 12.58
N ALA A 187 11.23 6.37 11.57
CA ALA A 187 11.79 6.29 10.22
C ALA A 187 11.80 7.67 9.55
N ASP A 188 12.62 7.82 8.51
CA ASP A 188 12.59 9.02 7.69
C ASP A 188 11.27 9.13 6.90
N GLU A 189 10.96 10.34 6.46
CA GLU A 189 9.70 10.65 5.78
C GLU A 189 9.48 9.77 4.53
N LYS A 190 10.52 9.49 3.75
CA LYS A 190 10.41 8.66 2.53
C LYS A 190 10.01 7.24 2.86
N GLU A 191 10.59 6.68 3.91
CA GLU A 191 10.25 5.34 4.37
C GLU A 191 8.81 5.30 4.89
N VAL A 192 8.38 6.33 5.62
CA VAL A 192 7.01 6.44 6.12
C VAL A 192 6.02 6.57 4.96
N VAL A 193 6.31 7.40 3.96
CA VAL A 193 5.48 7.54 2.74
C VAL A 193 5.32 6.20 2.05
N ARG A 194 6.43 5.49 1.80
CA ARG A 194 6.42 4.18 1.15
C ARG A 194 5.60 3.16 1.94
N THR A 195 5.82 3.09 3.25
CA THR A 195 5.12 2.15 4.13
C THR A 195 3.62 2.47 4.18
N ALA A 196 3.28 3.74 4.37
CA ALA A 196 1.88 4.17 4.47
C ALA A 196 1.09 3.82 3.19
N ARG A 197 1.65 4.11 2.01
CA ARG A 197 1.00 3.80 0.74
C ARG A 197 0.81 2.29 0.52
N ASN A 198 1.71 1.47 1.04
CA ASN A 198 1.60 0.01 0.93
C ASN A 198 0.68 -0.62 1.99
N SER A 199 0.46 0.08 3.11
CA SER A 199 -0.41 -0.38 4.20
C SER A 199 -1.89 -0.07 3.95
N ILE A 200 -2.23 0.79 2.97
CA ILE A 200 -3.60 1.12 2.65
C ILE A 200 -4.18 0.09 1.67
N ILE A 201 -5.27 -0.53 2.08
CA ILE A 201 -6.08 -1.41 1.24
C ILE A 201 -7.53 -0.89 1.21
N ILE A 202 -8.25 -1.17 0.14
CA ILE A 202 -9.70 -0.92 0.09
C ILE A 202 -10.40 -2.19 0.52
N GLY A 203 -11.21 -2.10 1.58
CA GLY A 203 -11.98 -3.20 2.11
C GLY A 203 -13.46 -2.85 2.24
N GLU A 204 -14.29 -3.85 2.47
CA GLU A 204 -15.71 -3.65 2.77
C GLU A 204 -15.86 -2.99 4.14
N GLY A 205 -16.75 -2.00 4.26
CA GLY A 205 -17.01 -1.30 5.50
C GLY A 205 -17.43 0.14 5.31
N GLU A 206 -17.62 0.81 6.43
CA GLU A 206 -17.91 2.25 6.48
C GLU A 206 -16.76 2.99 7.14
N ALA A 207 -16.58 4.25 6.75
CA ALA A 207 -15.58 5.11 7.39
C ALA A 207 -15.88 5.21 8.89
N ALA A 208 -14.82 5.23 9.69
CA ALA A 208 -14.96 5.62 11.09
C ALA A 208 -15.53 7.05 11.17
N ALA A 209 -16.22 7.36 12.27
CA ALA A 209 -16.98 8.59 12.42
C ALA A 209 -16.21 9.83 11.97
N SER A 210 -16.91 10.75 11.33
CA SER A 210 -16.34 12.02 10.86
C SER A 210 -15.66 12.77 12.00
N ILE A 211 -14.59 13.47 11.66
CA ILE A 211 -13.79 14.23 12.61
C ILE A 211 -14.27 15.68 12.59
N ASP A 212 -14.63 16.18 13.75
CA ASP A 212 -15.01 17.58 13.94
C ASP A 212 -13.77 18.43 14.25
N TYR A 213 -13.33 19.24 13.30
CA TYR A 213 -12.21 20.19 13.44
C TYR A 213 -12.61 21.49 14.14
N SER A 214 -13.54 21.42 15.06
CA SER A 214 -14.04 22.61 15.75
C SER A 214 -13.05 23.25 16.72
N GLY A 215 -11.96 22.57 17.02
CA GLY A 215 -11.04 22.95 18.09
C GLY A 215 -11.48 22.43 19.46
N ASN A 216 -12.50 21.57 19.50
CA ASN A 216 -12.88 20.81 20.69
C ASN A 216 -11.96 19.59 20.80
N VAL A 217 -10.73 19.82 21.24
CA VAL A 217 -9.66 18.82 21.23
C VAL A 217 -9.88 17.74 22.28
N ASP A 218 -10.48 18.10 23.41
CA ASP A 218 -10.79 17.17 24.50
C ASP A 218 -12.12 16.40 24.31
N LEU A 219 -12.91 16.81 23.29
CA LEU A 219 -14.24 16.27 22.98
C LEU A 219 -15.29 16.50 24.09
N SER A 220 -15.13 17.54 24.89
CA SER A 220 -16.09 17.90 25.95
C SER A 220 -17.41 18.49 25.42
N GLY A 221 -17.44 18.85 24.12
CA GLY A 221 -18.55 19.55 23.47
C GLY A 221 -18.48 21.07 23.60
N ARG A 222 -17.41 21.60 24.18
CA ARG A 222 -17.14 23.04 24.31
C ARG A 222 -15.74 23.35 23.86
N ILE A 223 -15.51 24.56 23.42
CA ILE A 223 -14.18 25.06 23.12
C ILE A 223 -13.78 26.00 24.22
N ASP A 224 -12.83 25.61 25.06
CA ASP A 224 -12.37 26.36 26.20
C ASP A 224 -10.86 26.26 26.44
N VAL A 225 -10.38 26.71 27.59
CA VAL A 225 -8.95 26.74 27.91
C VAL A 225 -8.32 25.36 28.03
N ASP A 226 -9.10 24.31 28.28
CA ASP A 226 -8.60 22.94 28.37
C ASP A 226 -8.26 22.41 26.99
N ASP A 227 -8.96 22.84 25.92
CA ASP A 227 -8.59 22.55 24.53
C ASP A 227 -7.27 23.22 24.15
N VAL A 228 -7.08 24.49 24.52
CA VAL A 228 -5.80 25.21 24.31
C VAL A 228 -4.65 24.48 24.99
N ARG A 229 -4.86 24.03 26.20
CA ARG A 229 -3.85 23.32 26.98
C ARG A 229 -3.55 21.95 26.36
N LEU A 230 -4.58 21.25 25.94
CA LEU A 230 -4.43 19.94 25.30
C LEU A 230 -3.72 20.06 23.94
N ASP A 231 -4.09 21.03 23.12
CA ASP A 231 -3.42 21.32 21.86
C ASP A 231 -1.94 21.68 22.08
N HIS A 232 -1.66 22.56 23.05
CA HIS A 232 -0.29 22.88 23.46
C HIS A 232 0.51 21.64 23.90
N ASP A 233 -0.11 20.72 24.62
CA ASP A 233 0.54 19.48 25.06
C ASP A 233 0.76 18.51 23.88
N VAL A 234 -0.10 18.52 22.87
CA VAL A 234 0.07 17.75 21.63
C VAL A 234 1.33 18.19 20.89
N TYR A 235 1.43 19.47 20.50
CA TYR A 235 2.57 19.90 19.68
C TYR A 235 3.90 19.99 20.47
N ASN A 236 3.87 20.01 21.80
CA ASN A 236 5.07 19.90 22.64
C ASN A 236 5.43 18.46 23.02
N ALA A 237 4.77 17.48 22.42
CA ALA A 237 5.04 16.06 22.66
C ALA A 237 4.95 15.62 24.13
N ARG A 238 4.16 16.32 24.94
CA ARG A 238 3.99 16.01 26.36
C ARG A 238 3.05 14.84 26.62
N TYR A 239 2.40 14.34 25.59
CA TYR A 239 1.55 13.16 25.66
C TYR A 239 2.32 11.88 25.40
N THR A 240 2.12 10.89 26.26
CA THR A 240 2.48 9.51 25.93
C THR A 240 1.42 8.97 25.00
N LEU A 241 1.82 8.59 23.82
CA LEU A 241 1.00 8.17 22.68
C LEU A 241 0.02 7.02 22.94
N VAL A 242 0.16 6.31 24.05
CA VAL A 242 -0.66 5.14 24.41
C VAL A 242 -2.08 5.53 24.87
N SER A 243 -2.32 6.79 25.23
CA SER A 243 -3.59 7.23 25.83
C SER A 243 -4.46 8.11 24.93
N MET A 244 -3.99 8.45 23.72
CA MET A 244 -4.73 9.40 22.87
C MET A 244 -5.55 8.68 21.81
N VAL A 245 -6.80 8.98 21.80
CA VAL A 245 -7.72 8.58 20.75
C VAL A 245 -7.40 9.41 19.51
N MET A 246 -7.20 8.76 18.37
CA MET A 246 -6.73 9.39 17.11
C MET A 246 -7.51 10.66 16.74
N HIS A 247 -8.84 10.65 16.91
CA HIS A 247 -9.68 11.78 16.54
C HIS A 247 -9.43 13.04 17.39
N LYS A 248 -8.89 12.94 18.63
CA LYS A 248 -8.48 14.11 19.40
C LYS A 248 -7.33 14.83 18.74
N PHE A 249 -6.35 14.09 18.24
CA PHE A 249 -5.24 14.69 17.51
C PHE A 249 -5.69 15.37 16.23
N LEU A 250 -6.62 14.76 15.51
CA LEU A 250 -7.13 15.35 14.28
C LEU A 250 -7.95 16.62 14.54
N ASN A 251 -8.61 16.73 15.71
CA ASN A 251 -9.28 17.95 16.13
C ASN A 251 -8.32 19.08 16.52
N ALA A 252 -7.06 18.80 16.76
CA ALA A 252 -6.07 19.80 17.12
C ALA A 252 -5.61 20.66 15.92
N ASP A 253 -5.67 20.16 14.70
CA ASP A 253 -5.38 20.93 13.47
C ASP A 253 -6.57 21.82 13.09
N VAL A 254 -6.81 22.87 13.85
CA VAL A 254 -7.99 23.73 13.69
C VAL A 254 -7.89 24.70 12.51
N ASN A 255 -6.69 25.01 12.07
CA ASN A 255 -6.43 25.85 10.91
C ASN A 255 -6.40 25.05 9.60
N ARG A 256 -6.40 23.71 9.67
CA ARG A 256 -6.45 22.76 8.55
C ARG A 256 -5.23 22.82 7.62
N ASP A 257 -4.06 23.17 8.17
CA ASP A 257 -2.82 23.21 7.40
C ASP A 257 -2.05 21.88 7.41
N ARG A 258 -2.66 20.83 7.97
CA ARG A 258 -2.12 19.44 8.10
C ARG A 258 -0.94 19.34 9.05
N LYS A 259 -0.89 20.23 10.04
CA LYS A 259 0.08 20.24 11.13
C LYS A 259 -0.62 20.64 12.42
N VAL A 260 -0.03 20.26 13.54
CA VAL A 260 -0.43 20.77 14.86
C VAL A 260 0.74 21.58 15.41
N ASP A 261 0.55 22.88 15.53
CA ASP A 261 1.57 23.79 16.03
C ASP A 261 0.94 24.96 16.83
N VAL A 262 1.77 25.92 17.23
CA VAL A 262 1.33 27.08 18.01
C VAL A 262 0.21 27.91 17.33
N LYS A 263 0.07 27.82 16.01
CA LYS A 263 -0.98 28.57 15.30
C LYS A 263 -2.37 28.03 15.64
N ASP A 264 -2.48 26.71 15.84
CA ASP A 264 -3.73 26.07 16.26
C ASP A 264 -4.14 26.53 17.64
N ALA A 265 -3.22 26.50 18.60
CA ALA A 265 -3.47 27.04 19.93
C ALA A 265 -3.91 28.53 19.91
N VAL A 266 -3.25 29.35 19.10
CA VAL A 266 -3.63 30.78 18.92
C VAL A 266 -5.02 30.90 18.29
N TRP A 267 -5.37 30.04 17.36
CA TRP A 267 -6.69 30.02 16.74
C TRP A 267 -7.78 29.69 17.76
N ILE A 268 -7.57 28.65 18.60
CA ILE A 268 -8.50 28.27 19.67
C ILE A 268 -8.67 29.44 20.67
N VAL A 269 -7.57 30.07 21.12
CA VAL A 269 -7.62 31.25 22.00
C VAL A 269 -8.45 32.36 21.37
N ASN A 270 -8.22 32.71 20.12
CA ASN A 270 -8.97 33.76 19.43
C ASN A 270 -10.47 33.45 19.36
N ARG A 271 -10.82 32.16 19.14
CA ARG A 271 -12.21 31.71 19.11
C ARG A 271 -12.88 31.86 20.47
N ILE A 272 -12.20 31.50 21.57
CA ILE A 272 -12.69 31.68 22.92
C ILE A 272 -12.93 33.16 23.20
N LEU A 273 -11.94 34.02 22.90
CA LEU A 273 -12.01 35.46 23.14
C LEU A 273 -13.10 36.15 22.33
N SER A 274 -13.41 35.66 21.13
CA SER A 274 -14.48 36.21 20.29
C SER A 274 -15.89 35.77 20.69
N GLY A 275 -16.03 34.93 21.71
CA GLY A 275 -17.30 34.39 22.18
C GLY A 275 -18.01 33.50 21.19
N ARG A 276 -17.38 33.11 20.09
CA ARG A 276 -17.91 32.20 19.09
C ARG A 276 -17.69 30.74 19.53
N GLN A 277 -18.50 30.31 20.50
CA GLN A 277 -18.63 28.89 20.78
C GLN A 277 -19.36 28.26 19.60
N GLY A 278 -18.81 27.17 19.05
CA GLY A 278 -19.21 26.60 17.77
C GLY A 278 -20.71 26.38 17.58
N ALA A 279 -21.16 26.57 16.36
CA ALA A 279 -22.38 25.99 15.86
C ALA A 279 -22.07 24.63 15.25
#